data_422d27f2901d4e63c9e2591428336054
#
_entry.id   422d27f2901d4e63c9e2591428336054
#
_cell.length_a   1.000
_cell.length_b   1.000
_cell.length_c   1.000
_cell.angle_alpha   90.00
_cell.angle_beta   90.00
_cell.angle_gamma   90.00
#
_symmetry.space_group_name_H-M   'P 1'
#
loop_
_entity.id
_entity.type
_entity.pdbx_description
1 polymer ?
#
loop_
_entity_poly.entity_id
_entity_poly.type
_entity_poly.pdbx_seq_one_letter_code
_entity_poly.pdbx_strand_id
1 'polypeptide(L)'
;LLTDYLNPKKNTYLPNTAGCFNSKEALRTLRLAREMGGWKLVKLEVLGDKKTLYPNMIETIESTKILVKEGFKVMVYCTDDPLLAKKLEDCGASAIMPLASPIGSGLGLQNKINISLIIKQSKVPVIVDAGIGTASDATIAMEMGCDGVLINSAIANARKPILMAKAFKDAVIS
;
A
#
# COMPACT_ATOMS: atom_id res chain seq x y z
N LEU A 1 -23.68 -7.12 2.29
CA LEU A 1 -22.26 -7.24 2.64
C LEU A 1 -21.39 -6.77 1.46
N LEU A 2 -20.13 -6.40 1.71
CA LEU A 2 -19.21 -6.01 0.64
C LEU A 2 -19.04 -7.13 -0.40
N THR A 3 -19.07 -8.37 0.05
CA THR A 3 -19.00 -9.58 -0.78
C THR A 3 -20.15 -9.71 -1.78
N ASP A 4 -21.28 -9.04 -1.56
CA ASP A 4 -22.42 -9.06 -2.48
C ASP A 4 -22.14 -8.22 -3.75
N TYR A 5 -21.22 -7.25 -3.64
CA TYR A 5 -20.80 -6.36 -4.72
C TYR A 5 -19.45 -6.74 -5.32
N LEU A 6 -18.56 -7.32 -4.53
CA LEU A 6 -17.23 -7.71 -4.95
C LEU A 6 -17.14 -9.24 -5.07
N ASN A 7 -17.20 -9.75 -6.29
CA ASN A 7 -17.08 -11.17 -6.53
C ASN A 7 -15.64 -11.65 -6.31
N PRO A 8 -15.37 -12.57 -5.35
CA PRO A 8 -14.01 -13.06 -5.07
C PRO A 8 -13.35 -13.83 -6.22
N LYS A 9 -14.14 -14.31 -7.20
CA LYS A 9 -13.61 -14.92 -8.42
C LYS A 9 -13.06 -13.91 -9.43
N LYS A 10 -13.48 -12.63 -9.31
CA LYS A 10 -13.08 -11.54 -10.21
C LYS A 10 -12.15 -10.54 -9.57
N ASN A 11 -12.08 -10.52 -8.25
CA ASN A 11 -11.35 -9.55 -7.46
C ASN A 11 -10.46 -10.26 -6.45
N THR A 12 -9.21 -9.85 -6.36
CA THR A 12 -8.31 -10.29 -5.30
C THR A 12 -8.58 -9.48 -4.04
N TYR A 13 -8.93 -10.14 -2.95
CA TYR A 13 -9.04 -9.48 -1.65
C TYR A 13 -7.66 -9.28 -1.04
N LEU A 14 -7.45 -8.09 -0.52
CA LEU A 14 -6.22 -7.69 0.15
C LEU A 14 -6.56 -7.18 1.57
N PRO A 15 -6.73 -8.09 2.55
CA PRO A 15 -6.90 -7.67 3.93
C PRO A 15 -5.73 -6.81 4.38
N ASN A 16 -6.03 -5.74 5.12
CA ASN A 16 -5.02 -4.82 5.60
C ASN A 16 -5.14 -4.52 7.09
N THR A 17 -4.11 -3.91 7.64
CA THR A 17 -4.01 -3.50 9.04
C THR A 17 -4.19 -2.00 9.22
N ALA A 18 -4.98 -1.34 8.37
CA ALA A 18 -5.30 0.06 8.52
C ALA A 18 -5.84 0.37 9.93
N GLY A 19 -5.27 1.38 10.55
CA GLY A 19 -5.62 1.76 11.92
C GLY A 19 -4.90 1.00 13.04
N CYS A 20 -3.95 0.11 12.73
CA CYS A 20 -3.08 -0.50 13.71
C CYS A 20 -1.88 0.41 14.01
N PHE A 21 -1.62 0.66 15.30
CA PHE A 21 -0.56 1.56 15.75
C PHE A 21 0.62 0.83 16.41
N ASN A 22 0.62 -0.48 16.39
CA ASN A 22 1.73 -1.31 16.87
C ASN A 22 1.74 -2.67 16.18
N SER A 23 2.90 -3.34 16.26
CA SER A 23 3.11 -4.67 15.69
C SER A 23 2.12 -5.71 16.20
N LYS A 24 1.83 -5.71 17.51
CA LYS A 24 0.93 -6.69 18.13
C LYS A 24 -0.48 -6.64 17.55
N GLU A 25 -1.03 -5.44 17.35
CA GLU A 25 -2.35 -5.25 16.73
C GLU A 25 -2.34 -5.72 15.27
N ALA A 26 -1.33 -5.31 14.49
CA ALA A 26 -1.20 -5.67 13.08
C ALA A 26 -1.11 -7.20 12.90
N LEU A 27 -0.24 -7.87 13.65
CA LEU A 27 -0.09 -9.32 13.61
C LEU A 27 -1.39 -10.05 13.98
N ARG A 28 -2.06 -9.61 15.05
CA ARG A 28 -3.36 -10.17 15.45
C ARG A 28 -4.40 -10.04 14.35
N THR A 29 -4.51 -8.88 13.74
CA THR A 29 -5.50 -8.60 12.68
C THR A 29 -5.28 -9.50 11.46
N LEU A 30 -4.04 -9.67 11.00
CA LEU A 30 -3.77 -10.51 9.83
C LEU A 30 -3.88 -12.00 10.13
N ARG A 31 -3.54 -12.45 11.32
CA ARG A 31 -3.78 -13.83 11.74
C ARG A 31 -5.28 -14.15 11.78
N LEU A 32 -6.11 -13.24 12.32
CA LEU A 32 -7.57 -13.37 12.27
C LEU A 32 -8.10 -13.40 10.83
N ALA A 33 -7.61 -12.53 9.95
CA ALA A 33 -8.00 -12.56 8.54
C ALA A 33 -7.71 -13.94 7.91
N ARG A 34 -6.52 -14.52 8.17
CA ARG A 34 -6.17 -15.86 7.68
C ARG A 34 -7.10 -16.95 8.24
N GLU A 35 -7.45 -16.89 9.51
CA GLU A 35 -8.36 -17.85 10.13
C GLU A 35 -9.76 -17.77 9.55
N MET A 36 -10.26 -16.56 9.27
CA MET A 36 -11.61 -16.32 8.75
C MET A 36 -11.77 -16.63 7.26
N GLY A 37 -10.76 -16.39 6.43
CA GLY A 37 -10.90 -16.46 4.98
C GLY A 37 -9.73 -17.13 4.23
N GLY A 38 -8.75 -17.68 4.94
CA GLY A 38 -7.59 -18.32 4.32
C GLY A 38 -6.62 -17.36 3.63
N TRP A 39 -6.80 -16.05 3.78
CA TRP A 39 -6.00 -15.04 3.06
C TRP A 39 -4.55 -15.06 3.51
N LYS A 40 -3.65 -15.31 2.55
CA LYS A 40 -2.20 -15.25 2.74
C LYS A 40 -1.60 -13.98 2.15
N LEU A 41 -2.20 -13.42 1.09
CA LEU A 41 -1.81 -12.12 0.55
C LEU A 41 -2.46 -11.04 1.39
N VAL A 42 -1.64 -10.17 1.97
CA VAL A 42 -2.09 -9.15 2.93
C VAL A 42 -1.31 -7.85 2.75
N LYS A 43 -1.92 -6.71 3.11
CA LYS A 43 -1.25 -5.42 3.22
C LYS A 43 -0.96 -5.13 4.68
N LEU A 44 0.33 -4.97 4.99
CA LEU A 44 0.78 -4.55 6.31
C LEU A 44 0.92 -3.04 6.37
N GLU A 45 0.29 -2.45 7.37
CA GLU A 45 0.35 -1.05 7.73
C GLU A 45 0.46 -0.93 9.25
N VAL A 46 1.56 -0.39 9.75
CA VAL A 46 1.75 -0.08 11.18
C VAL A 46 1.99 1.41 11.29
N LEU A 47 1.04 2.14 11.85
CA LEU A 47 1.08 3.59 11.93
C LEU A 47 1.86 4.06 13.17
N GLY A 48 2.66 5.10 13.01
CA GLY A 48 3.44 5.71 14.10
C GLY A 48 2.77 6.91 14.73
N ASP A 49 1.91 7.60 13.99
CA ASP A 49 1.25 8.82 14.46
C ASP A 49 -0.20 8.92 13.97
N LYS A 50 -1.10 9.25 14.89
CA LYS A 50 -2.55 9.33 14.63
C LYS A 50 -2.97 10.50 13.74
N LYS A 51 -2.17 11.58 13.70
CA LYS A 51 -2.52 12.78 12.93
C LYS A 51 -2.01 12.69 11.49
N THR A 52 -0.78 12.26 11.33
CA THR A 52 -0.12 12.21 10.02
C THR A 52 -0.26 10.88 9.32
N LEU A 53 -0.56 9.81 10.06
CA LEU A 53 -0.64 8.44 9.59
C LEU A 53 0.65 7.94 8.91
N TYR A 54 1.79 8.52 9.29
CA TYR A 54 3.10 8.03 8.86
C TYR A 54 3.36 6.63 9.43
N PRO A 55 4.01 5.75 8.68
CA PRO A 55 4.32 4.40 9.14
C PRO A 55 5.41 4.41 10.23
N ASN A 56 5.24 3.56 11.23
CA ASN A 56 6.28 3.23 12.20
C ASN A 56 7.22 2.17 11.58
N MET A 57 8.30 2.62 10.98
CA MET A 57 9.17 1.73 10.21
C MET A 57 9.87 0.65 11.05
N ILE A 58 10.14 0.91 12.33
CA ILE A 58 10.76 -0.08 13.22
C ILE A 58 9.80 -1.26 13.40
N GLU A 59 8.57 -0.99 13.81
CA GLU A 59 7.56 -2.02 14.02
C GLU A 59 7.06 -2.65 12.71
N THR A 60 7.06 -1.89 11.61
CA THR A 60 6.73 -2.40 10.26
C THR A 60 7.74 -3.47 9.82
N ILE A 61 9.04 -3.23 9.98
CA ILE A 61 10.10 -4.18 9.64
C ILE A 61 10.00 -5.44 10.50
N GLU A 62 9.78 -5.28 11.81
CA GLU A 62 9.60 -6.39 12.73
C GLU A 62 8.38 -7.25 12.36
N SER A 63 7.24 -6.62 12.15
CA SER A 63 6.00 -7.30 11.74
C SER A 63 6.16 -8.02 10.40
N THR A 64 6.86 -7.41 9.43
CA THR A 64 7.14 -8.03 8.12
C THR A 64 7.91 -9.34 8.30
N LYS A 65 9.00 -9.35 9.08
CA LYS A 65 9.79 -10.56 9.35
C LYS A 65 8.94 -11.68 9.94
N ILE A 66 8.10 -11.35 10.91
CA ILE A 66 7.24 -12.33 11.59
C ILE A 66 6.22 -12.90 10.61
N LEU A 67 5.51 -12.05 9.87
CA LEU A 67 4.46 -12.49 8.94
C LEU A 67 5.03 -13.33 7.78
N VAL A 68 6.17 -12.94 7.22
CA VAL A 68 6.85 -13.72 6.17
C VAL A 68 7.23 -15.09 6.69
N LYS A 69 7.80 -15.18 7.90
CA LYS A 69 8.13 -16.46 8.56
C LYS A 69 6.90 -17.33 8.80
N GLU A 70 5.74 -16.72 9.04
CA GLU A 70 4.44 -17.41 9.19
C GLU A 70 3.79 -17.79 7.84
N GLY A 71 4.44 -17.52 6.72
CA GLY A 71 3.98 -17.90 5.36
C GLY A 71 2.98 -16.93 4.74
N PHE A 72 2.88 -15.70 5.22
CA PHE A 72 2.14 -14.64 4.53
C PHE A 72 2.94 -14.07 3.35
N LYS A 73 2.22 -13.64 2.32
CA LYS A 73 2.72 -12.77 1.25
C LYS A 73 2.38 -11.34 1.63
N VAL A 74 3.39 -10.59 2.06
CA VAL A 74 3.18 -9.28 2.69
C VAL A 74 3.51 -8.16 1.72
N MET A 75 2.52 -7.37 1.36
CA MET A 75 2.67 -6.07 0.71
C MET A 75 2.79 -5.03 1.81
N VAL A 76 3.82 -4.18 1.79
CA VAL A 76 4.20 -3.39 2.96
C VAL A 76 4.12 -1.89 2.69
N TYR A 77 3.20 -1.20 3.39
CA TYR A 77 3.16 0.25 3.43
C TYR A 77 4.37 0.80 4.18
N CYS A 78 5.09 1.74 3.58
CA CYS A 78 6.33 2.27 4.13
C CYS A 78 6.54 3.75 3.77
N THR A 79 7.55 4.35 4.40
CA THR A 79 8.07 5.64 3.96
C THR A 79 8.73 5.53 2.59
N ASP A 80 8.97 6.67 1.95
CA ASP A 80 9.71 6.79 0.70
C ASP A 80 11.25 6.75 0.89
N ASP A 81 11.73 6.18 1.99
CA ASP A 81 13.15 5.95 2.24
C ASP A 81 13.66 4.73 1.47
N PRO A 82 14.61 4.89 0.51
CA PRO A 82 15.10 3.78 -0.30
C PRO A 82 15.83 2.69 0.50
N LEU A 83 16.50 3.05 1.60
CA LEU A 83 17.21 2.09 2.44
C LEU A 83 16.24 1.24 3.26
N LEU A 84 15.18 1.85 3.79
CA LEU A 84 14.15 1.14 4.52
C LEU A 84 13.31 0.25 3.58
N ALA A 85 13.01 0.74 2.37
CA ALA A 85 12.36 -0.05 1.32
C ALA A 85 13.19 -1.30 0.97
N LYS A 86 14.49 -1.16 0.77
CA LYS A 86 15.40 -2.29 0.53
C LYS A 86 15.41 -3.26 1.70
N LYS A 87 15.45 -2.76 2.92
CA LYS A 87 15.41 -3.60 4.13
C LYS A 87 14.12 -4.42 4.25
N LEU A 88 12.98 -3.87 3.83
CA LEU A 88 11.70 -4.61 3.78
C LEU A 88 11.75 -5.72 2.73
N GLU A 89 12.30 -5.45 1.54
CA GLU A 89 12.52 -6.48 0.51
C GLU A 89 13.40 -7.61 1.05
N ASP A 90 14.51 -7.28 1.70
CA ASP A 90 15.44 -8.25 2.29
C ASP A 90 14.77 -9.07 3.42
N CYS A 91 13.73 -8.55 4.05
CA CYS A 91 12.89 -9.29 5.00
C CYS A 91 11.89 -10.23 4.32
N GLY A 92 11.79 -10.24 2.98
CA GLY A 92 10.89 -11.09 2.22
C GLY A 92 9.52 -10.46 1.93
N ALA A 93 9.39 -9.14 1.94
CA ALA A 93 8.20 -8.46 1.47
C ALA A 93 7.88 -8.86 0.02
N SER A 94 6.60 -9.09 -0.28
CA SER A 94 6.13 -9.48 -1.62
C SER A 94 5.87 -8.29 -2.53
N ALA A 95 5.72 -7.09 -1.96
CA ALA A 95 5.69 -5.81 -2.66
C ALA A 95 6.05 -4.69 -1.67
N ILE A 96 6.67 -3.63 -2.20
CA ILE A 96 6.98 -2.41 -1.46
C ILE A 96 5.95 -1.35 -1.84
N MET A 97 5.37 -0.71 -0.83
CA MET A 97 4.30 0.27 -1.02
C MET A 97 4.69 1.63 -0.39
N PRO A 98 5.58 2.40 -1.04
CA PRO A 98 6.01 3.69 -0.51
C PRO A 98 4.88 4.72 -0.59
N LEU A 99 4.78 5.59 0.40
CA LEU A 99 3.89 6.73 0.34
C LEU A 99 4.40 7.77 -0.69
N ALA A 100 3.49 8.36 -1.45
CA ALA A 100 3.77 9.55 -2.27
C ALA A 100 3.74 10.82 -1.41
N SER A 101 2.80 10.86 -0.47
CA SER A 101 2.57 11.88 0.54
C SER A 101 1.66 11.30 1.64
N PRO A 102 1.40 12.00 2.74
CA PRO A 102 0.58 11.46 3.85
C PRO A 102 -0.78 10.95 3.39
N ILE A 103 -1.25 9.88 4.03
CA ILE A 103 -2.58 9.29 3.76
C ILE A 103 -3.65 10.37 3.80
N GLY A 104 -4.48 10.43 2.75
CA GLY A 104 -5.59 11.37 2.64
C GLY A 104 -5.22 12.80 2.24
N SER A 105 -3.93 13.12 2.10
CA SER A 105 -3.48 14.48 1.75
C SER A 105 -3.79 14.87 0.30
N GLY A 106 -3.77 13.92 -0.63
CA GLY A 106 -3.97 14.19 -2.06
C GLY A 106 -2.90 15.08 -2.70
N LEU A 107 -1.71 15.17 -2.08
CA LEU A 107 -0.62 16.05 -2.52
C LEU A 107 0.23 15.48 -3.68
N GLY A 108 -0.06 14.24 -4.10
CA GLY A 108 0.72 13.56 -5.14
C GLY A 108 2.14 13.19 -4.69
N LEU A 109 3.01 12.89 -5.66
CA LEU A 109 4.39 12.47 -5.41
C LEU A 109 5.28 13.65 -5.03
N GLN A 110 5.60 13.76 -3.74
CA GLN A 110 6.41 14.85 -3.21
C GLN A 110 7.92 14.60 -3.43
N ASN A 111 8.37 13.35 -3.31
CA ASN A 111 9.78 13.00 -3.46
C ASN A 111 10.00 11.99 -4.59
N LYS A 112 9.95 12.48 -5.82
CA LYS A 112 10.13 11.66 -7.02
C LYS A 112 11.51 11.00 -7.08
N ILE A 113 12.52 11.61 -6.49
CA ILE A 113 13.90 11.08 -6.48
C ILE A 113 13.93 9.79 -5.67
N ASN A 114 13.42 9.80 -4.46
CA ASN A 114 13.39 8.62 -3.60
C ASN A 114 12.54 7.50 -4.22
N ILE A 115 11.37 7.81 -4.73
CA ILE A 115 10.51 6.83 -5.43
C ILE A 115 11.27 6.20 -6.62
N SER A 116 11.96 7.02 -7.44
CA SER A 116 12.77 6.51 -8.55
C SER A 116 13.90 5.58 -8.08
N LEU A 117 14.54 5.90 -6.95
CA LEU A 117 15.58 5.04 -6.37
C LEU A 117 15.00 3.71 -5.89
N ILE A 118 13.82 3.74 -5.24
CA ILE A 118 13.12 2.53 -4.80
C ILE A 118 12.79 1.65 -6.00
N ILE A 119 12.19 2.21 -7.05
CA ILE A 119 11.84 1.47 -8.27
C ILE A 119 13.07 0.81 -8.90
N LYS A 120 14.17 1.57 -9.06
CA LYS A 120 15.38 1.07 -9.72
C LYS A 120 16.08 -0.06 -8.97
N GLN A 121 16.00 -0.07 -7.64
CA GLN A 121 16.68 -1.08 -6.81
C GLN A 121 15.82 -2.27 -6.46
N SER A 122 14.46 -2.13 -6.51
CA SER A 122 13.53 -3.17 -6.07
C SER A 122 13.51 -4.35 -7.05
N LYS A 123 13.45 -5.55 -6.49
CA LYS A 123 13.26 -6.82 -7.22
C LYS A 123 11.85 -7.37 -7.06
N VAL A 124 11.03 -6.67 -6.28
CA VAL A 124 9.61 -6.96 -6.07
C VAL A 124 8.77 -5.79 -6.56
N PRO A 125 7.49 -5.98 -6.84
CA PRO A 125 6.63 -4.89 -7.29
C PRO A 125 6.65 -3.67 -6.35
N VAL A 126 6.67 -2.48 -6.95
CA VAL A 126 6.57 -1.19 -6.26
C VAL A 126 5.23 -0.57 -6.59
N ILE A 127 4.38 -0.43 -5.57
CA ILE A 127 3.05 0.14 -5.70
C ILE A 127 3.00 1.42 -4.89
N VAL A 128 2.82 2.56 -5.54
CA VAL A 128 2.71 3.83 -4.80
C VAL A 128 1.42 3.85 -4.02
N ASP A 129 1.55 3.94 -2.71
CA ASP A 129 0.45 3.99 -1.74
C ASP A 129 0.36 5.39 -1.15
N ALA A 130 -0.81 5.79 -0.72
CA ALA A 130 -1.09 7.06 -0.04
C ALA A 130 -0.75 8.35 -0.83
N GLY A 131 -1.56 9.36 -0.62
CA GLY A 131 -1.31 10.72 -1.10
C GLY A 131 -1.58 10.98 -2.58
N ILE A 132 -1.92 9.97 -3.38
CA ILE A 132 -2.36 10.17 -4.77
C ILE A 132 -3.72 10.88 -4.75
N GLY A 133 -3.78 12.09 -5.34
CA GLY A 133 -4.96 12.95 -5.30
C GLY A 133 -5.70 13.06 -6.63
N THR A 134 -4.99 12.91 -7.74
CA THR A 134 -5.52 13.08 -9.08
C THR A 134 -5.11 11.95 -10.02
N ALA A 135 -5.85 11.79 -11.13
CA ALA A 135 -5.45 10.86 -12.20
C ALA A 135 -4.07 11.20 -12.76
N SER A 136 -3.71 12.48 -12.83
CA SER A 136 -2.38 12.93 -13.26
C SER A 136 -1.27 12.45 -12.32
N ASP A 137 -1.52 12.41 -11.02
CA ASP A 137 -0.53 11.86 -10.07
C ASP A 137 -0.30 10.37 -10.31
N ALA A 138 -1.38 9.62 -10.62
CA ALA A 138 -1.29 8.20 -10.97
C ALA A 138 -0.50 8.00 -12.27
N THR A 139 -0.78 8.80 -13.31
CA THR A 139 -0.01 8.79 -14.57
C THR A 139 1.48 9.02 -14.30
N ILE A 140 1.83 10.03 -13.50
CA ILE A 140 3.23 10.32 -13.15
C ILE A 140 3.87 9.12 -12.43
N ALA A 141 3.17 8.48 -11.50
CA ALA A 141 3.68 7.30 -10.82
C ALA A 141 3.97 6.15 -11.81
N MET A 142 3.04 5.89 -12.72
CA MET A 142 3.19 4.85 -13.74
C MET A 142 4.32 5.16 -14.74
N GLU A 143 4.43 6.42 -15.21
CA GLU A 143 5.53 6.89 -16.07
C GLU A 143 6.91 6.76 -15.41
N MET A 144 6.98 6.86 -14.08
CA MET A 144 8.22 6.61 -13.33
C MET A 144 8.61 5.12 -13.28
N GLY A 145 7.72 4.22 -13.69
CA GLY A 145 7.94 2.78 -13.73
C GLY A 145 7.45 2.04 -12.49
N CYS A 146 6.50 2.60 -11.73
CA CYS A 146 5.79 1.84 -10.69
C CYS A 146 4.96 0.72 -11.31
N ASP A 147 4.78 -0.38 -10.58
CA ASP A 147 3.91 -1.51 -10.99
C ASP A 147 2.42 -1.23 -10.74
N GLY A 148 2.11 -0.19 -9.97
CA GLY A 148 0.74 0.21 -9.70
C GLY A 148 0.61 1.34 -8.69
N VAL A 149 -0.63 1.73 -8.45
CA VAL A 149 -1.01 2.72 -7.44
C VAL A 149 -2.16 2.20 -6.59
N LEU A 150 -2.18 2.55 -5.31
CA LEU A 150 -3.31 2.28 -4.42
C LEU A 150 -4.04 3.59 -4.13
N ILE A 151 -5.36 3.61 -4.36
CA ILE A 151 -6.15 4.83 -4.32
C ILE A 151 -7.41 4.59 -3.49
N ASN A 152 -7.73 5.51 -2.59
CA ASN A 152 -8.95 5.48 -1.81
C ASN A 152 -9.59 6.87 -1.75
N SER A 153 -9.07 7.78 -0.92
CA SER A 153 -9.69 9.07 -0.59
C SER A 153 -9.95 9.94 -1.82
N ALA A 154 -9.06 9.90 -2.80
CA ALA A 154 -9.22 10.66 -4.05
C ALA A 154 -10.48 10.26 -4.84
N ILE A 155 -10.90 9.01 -4.76
CA ILE A 155 -12.13 8.53 -5.37
C ILE A 155 -13.31 8.78 -4.42
N ALA A 156 -13.19 8.38 -3.16
CA ALA A 156 -14.29 8.44 -2.20
C ALA A 156 -14.79 9.88 -1.96
N ASN A 157 -13.87 10.85 -1.93
CA ASN A 157 -14.18 12.27 -1.69
C ASN A 157 -14.41 13.08 -2.97
N ALA A 158 -14.35 12.45 -4.15
CA ALA A 158 -14.59 13.15 -5.41
C ALA A 158 -16.05 13.58 -5.55
N ARG A 159 -16.30 14.72 -6.17
CA ARG A 159 -17.67 15.17 -6.51
C ARG A 159 -18.43 14.16 -7.37
N LYS A 160 -17.72 13.40 -8.21
CA LYS A 160 -18.26 12.34 -9.07
C LYS A 160 -17.36 11.09 -8.95
N PRO A 161 -17.54 10.25 -7.89
CA PRO A 161 -16.64 9.14 -7.60
C PRO A 161 -16.48 8.13 -8.74
N ILE A 162 -17.57 7.79 -9.44
CA ILE A 162 -17.54 6.87 -10.58
C ILE A 162 -16.69 7.40 -11.73
N LEU A 163 -16.81 8.71 -12.03
CA LEU A 163 -16.02 9.34 -13.08
C LEU A 163 -14.54 9.41 -12.69
N MET A 164 -14.26 9.73 -11.42
CA MET A 164 -12.91 9.74 -10.89
C MET A 164 -12.27 8.35 -10.93
N ALA A 165 -13.01 7.30 -10.56
CA ALA A 165 -12.52 5.93 -10.65
C ALA A 165 -12.18 5.52 -12.10
N LYS A 166 -13.01 5.94 -13.07
CA LYS A 166 -12.70 5.74 -14.50
C LYS A 166 -11.43 6.48 -14.92
N ALA A 167 -11.29 7.75 -14.54
CA ALA A 167 -10.10 8.54 -14.86
C ALA A 167 -8.82 7.91 -14.29
N PHE A 168 -8.86 7.39 -13.05
CA PHE A 168 -7.73 6.67 -12.46
C PHE A 168 -7.43 5.36 -13.20
N LYS A 169 -8.47 4.62 -13.58
CA LYS A 169 -8.29 3.39 -14.38
C LYS A 169 -7.58 3.70 -15.69
N ASP A 170 -8.03 4.73 -16.41
CA ASP A 170 -7.46 5.10 -17.70
C ASP A 170 -6.02 5.59 -17.52
N ALA A 171 -5.73 6.37 -16.45
CA ALA A 171 -4.40 6.84 -16.11
C ALA A 171 -3.38 5.73 -15.80
N VAL A 172 -3.84 4.58 -15.33
CA VAL A 172 -2.96 3.42 -15.02
C VAL A 172 -2.76 2.53 -16.25
N ILE A 173 -3.70 2.53 -17.20
CA ILE A 173 -3.64 1.68 -18.40
C ILE A 173 -2.87 2.36 -19.54
N SER A 174 -2.89 3.69 -19.59
CA SER A 174 -2.23 4.49 -20.65
C SER A 174 -0.72 4.50 -20.50
#